data_fd00e0ea04cee4d1eb7958511ac9a7d8
#
_entry.id   fd00e0ea04cee4d1eb7958511ac9a7d8
#
_cell.length_a   1.000
_cell.length_b   1.000
_cell.length_c   1.000
_cell.angle_alpha   90.00
_cell.angle_beta   90.00
_cell.angle_gamma   90.00
#
_symmetry.space_group_name_H-M   'P 1'
#
loop_
_entity.id
_entity.type
_entity.pdbx_description
1 polymer ?
#
loop_
_entity_poly.entity_id
_entity_poly.type
_entity_poly.pdbx_seq_one_letter_code
_entity_poly.pdbx_strand_id
1 'polypeptide(L)'
;MNIMAYRNKKLYIILSLIVFSLAVTFIDAFVHPPYFSKIPIKILFFLALPMLFFVIWREEWSEFKSLFRFQKKGLLISLLLGLAIFGVILGGYFALRGVIDFSGVTASLTSGMGITADNFVWVAIYISIMNSFLEEFFFRGFGFITLKKYVNVKFAYFFSPVLFAIYHVGMLVGMFHPAVLALILFGLIVGGLIFNALNDKLGNIYPSWLTHMAANFAINTIGFILFGIL
;
A
#
# COMPACT_ATOMS: atom_id res chain seq x y z
N MET A 1 29.02 16.34 -2.66
CA MET A 1 27.55 16.59 -2.55
C MET A 1 27.33 17.69 -1.52
N ASN A 2 26.56 18.73 -1.83
CA ASN A 2 26.29 19.84 -0.90
C ASN A 2 25.46 19.32 0.30
N ILE A 3 25.97 19.52 1.53
CA ILE A 3 25.33 19.05 2.78
C ILE A 3 23.88 19.59 2.90
N MET A 4 23.67 20.84 2.48
CA MET A 4 22.34 21.46 2.49
C MET A 4 21.36 20.76 1.53
N ALA A 5 21.80 20.44 0.31
CA ALA A 5 20.99 19.71 -0.66
C ALA A 5 20.62 18.30 -0.16
N TYR A 6 21.58 17.60 0.45
CA TYR A 6 21.34 16.29 1.07
C TYR A 6 20.27 16.35 2.17
N ARG A 7 20.39 17.34 3.07
CA ARG A 7 19.42 17.56 4.15
C ARG A 7 18.02 17.87 3.61
N ASN A 8 17.94 18.71 2.58
CA ASN A 8 16.67 19.10 1.98
C ASN A 8 15.97 17.93 1.30
N LYS A 9 16.70 17.08 0.57
CA LYS A 9 16.18 15.85 -0.03
C LYS A 9 15.62 14.90 1.03
N LYS A 10 16.37 14.64 2.09
CA LYS A 10 15.95 13.83 3.23
C LYS A 10 14.65 14.36 3.84
N LEU A 11 14.60 15.65 4.15
CA LEU A 11 13.43 16.27 4.77
C LEU A 11 12.22 16.22 3.84
N TYR A 12 12.39 16.51 2.55
CA TYR A 12 11.31 16.43 1.58
C TYR A 12 10.67 15.04 1.57
N ILE A 13 11.46 13.97 1.50
CA ILE A 13 10.96 12.60 1.45
C ILE A 13 10.23 12.25 2.75
N ILE A 14 10.86 12.49 3.92
CA ILE A 14 10.26 12.14 5.22
C ILE A 14 8.97 12.92 5.46
N LEU A 15 8.96 14.24 5.22
CA LEU A 15 7.78 15.07 5.41
C LEU A 15 6.66 14.70 4.44
N SER A 16 6.98 14.43 3.17
CA SER A 16 6.00 13.96 2.20
C SER A 16 5.35 12.64 2.65
N LEU A 17 6.14 11.68 3.11
CA LEU A 17 5.62 10.40 3.60
C LEU A 17 4.68 10.58 4.79
N ILE A 18 5.06 11.40 5.76
CA ILE A 18 4.23 11.65 6.95
C ILE A 18 2.96 12.42 6.55
N VAL A 19 3.13 13.59 5.91
CA VAL A 19 2.02 14.50 5.63
C VAL A 19 1.00 13.88 4.69
N PHE A 20 1.46 13.23 3.60
CA PHE A 20 0.53 12.66 2.62
C PHE A 20 -0.18 11.41 3.14
N SER A 21 0.53 10.55 3.92
CA SER A 21 -0.12 9.42 4.59
C SER A 21 -1.18 9.90 5.58
N LEU A 22 -0.85 10.88 6.44
CA LEU A 22 -1.80 11.42 7.41
C LEU A 22 -2.95 12.16 6.75
N ALA A 23 -2.71 12.88 5.64
CA ALA A 23 -3.77 13.56 4.90
C ALA A 23 -4.79 12.55 4.34
N VAL A 24 -4.33 11.46 3.71
CA VAL A 24 -5.24 10.42 3.21
C VAL A 24 -5.93 9.69 4.36
N THR A 25 -5.22 9.37 5.45
CA THR A 25 -5.82 8.79 6.67
C THR A 25 -6.93 9.69 7.22
N PHE A 26 -6.68 11.00 7.31
CA PHE A 26 -7.67 11.97 7.77
C PHE A 26 -8.90 12.02 6.87
N ILE A 27 -8.69 12.06 5.55
CA ILE A 27 -9.77 12.05 4.56
C ILE A 27 -10.62 10.78 4.69
N ASP A 28 -9.97 9.62 4.84
CA ASP A 28 -10.67 8.35 5.02
C ASP A 28 -11.43 8.27 6.34
N ALA A 29 -10.87 8.80 7.44
CA ALA A 29 -11.45 8.69 8.77
C ALA A 29 -12.53 9.72 9.08
N PHE A 30 -12.52 10.90 8.45
CA PHE A 30 -13.40 12.01 8.84
C PHE A 30 -14.25 12.57 7.69
N VAL A 31 -13.77 12.51 6.45
CA VAL A 31 -14.52 13.05 5.30
C VAL A 31 -15.40 11.96 4.65
N HIS A 32 -14.96 10.69 4.71
CA HIS A 32 -15.66 9.52 4.16
C HIS A 32 -16.15 9.71 2.71
N PRO A 33 -15.31 10.18 1.76
CA PRO A 33 -15.77 10.37 0.40
C PRO A 33 -16.07 9.01 -0.27
N PRO A 34 -16.97 8.97 -1.25
CA PRO A 34 -17.20 7.77 -2.06
C PRO A 34 -15.89 7.24 -2.64
N TYR A 35 -15.78 5.91 -2.78
CA TYR A 35 -14.52 5.27 -3.13
C TYR A 35 -13.85 5.85 -4.38
N PHE A 36 -14.60 6.05 -5.47
CA PHE A 36 -14.06 6.58 -6.72
C PHE A 36 -13.59 8.04 -6.61
N SER A 37 -14.16 8.83 -5.70
CA SER A 37 -13.72 10.21 -5.44
C SER A 37 -12.34 10.27 -4.74
N LYS A 38 -11.88 9.17 -4.14
CA LYS A 38 -10.55 9.07 -3.53
C LYS A 38 -9.43 8.87 -4.57
N ILE A 39 -9.76 8.43 -5.78
CA ILE A 39 -8.76 8.13 -6.82
C ILE A 39 -7.90 9.35 -7.15
N PRO A 40 -8.45 10.52 -7.54
CA PRO A 40 -7.63 11.69 -7.83
C PRO A 40 -6.84 12.17 -6.61
N ILE A 41 -7.37 12.01 -5.40
CA ILE A 41 -6.67 12.36 -4.15
C ILE A 41 -5.43 11.49 -3.98
N LYS A 42 -5.56 10.17 -4.15
CA LYS A 42 -4.42 9.24 -4.08
C LYS A 42 -3.40 9.47 -5.18
N ILE A 43 -3.84 9.74 -6.41
CA ILE A 43 -2.93 10.10 -7.50
C ILE A 43 -2.15 11.37 -7.14
N LEU A 44 -2.80 12.38 -6.59
CA LEU A 44 -2.13 13.61 -6.17
C LEU A 44 -1.07 13.33 -5.10
N PHE A 45 -1.45 12.69 -3.98
CA PHE A 45 -0.58 12.51 -2.83
C PHE A 45 0.46 11.40 -2.99
N PHE A 46 0.11 10.31 -3.68
CA PHE A 46 0.99 9.14 -3.77
C PHE A 46 1.79 9.06 -5.07
N LEU A 47 1.46 9.89 -6.06
CA LEU A 47 2.20 9.93 -7.33
C LEU A 47 2.65 11.35 -7.67
N ALA A 48 1.74 12.30 -7.92
CA ALA A 48 2.07 13.58 -8.50
C ALA A 48 3.00 14.42 -7.59
N LEU A 49 2.68 14.58 -6.31
CA LEU A 49 3.51 15.34 -5.37
C LEU A 49 4.86 14.66 -5.08
N PRO A 50 4.96 13.33 -4.86
CA PRO A 50 6.27 12.68 -4.78
C PRO A 50 7.10 12.78 -6.07
N MET A 51 6.46 12.81 -7.25
CA MET A 51 7.17 13.03 -8.52
C MET A 51 7.88 14.38 -8.59
N LEU A 52 7.39 15.40 -7.88
CA LEU A 52 8.06 16.71 -7.81
C LEU A 52 9.49 16.59 -7.24
N PHE A 53 9.76 15.62 -6.36
CA PHE A 53 11.11 15.35 -5.90
C PHE A 53 12.08 15.11 -7.07
N PHE A 54 11.71 14.25 -8.00
CA PHE A 54 12.54 13.90 -9.15
C PHE A 54 12.60 15.02 -10.19
N VAL A 55 11.59 15.88 -10.26
CA VAL A 55 11.58 17.07 -11.14
C VAL A 55 12.48 18.17 -10.58
N ILE A 56 12.43 18.42 -9.27
CA ILE A 56 13.24 19.45 -8.59
C ILE A 56 14.72 19.02 -8.55
N TRP A 57 14.99 17.78 -8.18
CA TRP A 57 16.34 17.22 -8.11
C TRP A 57 16.59 16.30 -9.31
N ARG A 58 16.85 16.91 -10.47
CA ARG A 58 17.00 16.19 -11.75
C ARG A 58 18.10 15.14 -11.75
N GLU A 59 19.11 15.29 -10.90
CA GLU A 59 20.14 14.27 -10.69
C GLU A 59 19.59 12.94 -10.15
N GLU A 60 18.41 12.94 -9.54
CA GLU A 60 17.72 11.73 -9.06
C GLU A 60 16.88 11.05 -10.16
N TRP A 61 16.83 11.60 -11.37
CA TRP A 61 16.02 11.04 -12.45
C TRP A 61 16.48 9.64 -12.89
N SER A 62 17.76 9.34 -12.76
CA SER A 62 18.30 8.00 -13.00
C SER A 62 17.75 6.98 -12.00
N GLU A 63 17.58 7.40 -10.74
CA GLU A 63 16.97 6.59 -9.69
C GLU A 63 15.51 6.32 -10.00
N PHE A 64 14.75 7.36 -10.33
CA PHE A 64 13.35 7.20 -10.77
C PHE A 64 13.22 6.16 -11.87
N LYS A 65 14.05 6.23 -12.91
CA LYS A 65 14.05 5.23 -14.00
C LYS A 65 14.39 3.83 -13.50
N SER A 66 15.27 3.70 -12.52
CA SER A 66 15.66 2.41 -11.96
C SER A 66 14.51 1.72 -11.22
N LEU A 67 13.58 2.50 -10.58
CA LEU A 67 12.40 1.95 -9.92
C LEU A 67 11.53 1.11 -10.87
N PHE A 68 11.56 1.43 -12.17
CA PHE A 68 10.76 0.79 -13.22
C PHE A 68 11.60 -0.12 -14.13
N ARG A 69 12.81 -0.51 -13.72
CA ARG A 69 13.64 -1.41 -14.50
C ARG A 69 13.18 -2.87 -14.30
N PHE A 70 12.42 -3.39 -15.27
CA PHE A 70 11.93 -4.76 -15.23
C PHE A 70 13.05 -5.80 -15.24
N GLN A 71 12.93 -6.82 -14.39
CA GLN A 71 13.87 -7.94 -14.30
C GLN A 71 13.09 -9.27 -14.23
N LYS A 72 13.34 -10.18 -15.21
CA LYS A 72 12.67 -11.49 -15.29
C LYS A 72 12.82 -12.34 -14.01
N LYS A 73 13.97 -12.27 -13.33
CA LYS A 73 14.21 -12.98 -12.07
C LYS A 73 13.22 -12.58 -10.97
N GLY A 74 12.82 -11.32 -10.93
CA GLY A 74 11.84 -10.82 -9.97
C GLY A 74 10.45 -11.39 -10.19
N LEU A 75 10.07 -11.68 -11.43
CA LEU A 75 8.73 -12.17 -11.77
C LEU A 75 8.44 -13.53 -11.10
N LEU A 76 9.34 -14.50 -11.22
CA LEU A 76 9.13 -15.82 -10.62
C LEU A 76 9.04 -15.75 -9.09
N ILE A 77 9.92 -14.99 -8.46
CA ILE A 77 9.90 -14.80 -7.00
C ILE A 77 8.58 -14.17 -6.58
N SER A 78 8.11 -13.15 -7.31
CA SER A 78 6.84 -12.46 -7.01
C SER A 78 5.63 -13.37 -7.18
N LEU A 79 5.62 -14.23 -8.20
CA LEU A 79 4.54 -15.19 -8.43
C LEU A 79 4.46 -16.23 -7.30
N LEU A 80 5.60 -16.84 -6.93
CA LEU A 80 5.63 -17.83 -5.86
C LEU A 80 5.23 -17.22 -4.51
N LEU A 81 5.78 -16.05 -4.18
CA LEU A 81 5.45 -15.36 -2.94
C LEU A 81 4.00 -14.83 -2.97
N GLY A 82 3.53 -14.34 -4.12
CA GLY A 82 2.15 -13.90 -4.29
C GLY A 82 1.16 -15.03 -4.08
N LEU A 83 1.42 -16.23 -4.64
CA LEU A 83 0.60 -17.42 -4.41
C LEU A 83 0.61 -17.84 -2.93
N ALA A 84 1.77 -17.80 -2.27
CA ALA A 84 1.86 -18.10 -0.84
C ALA A 84 1.04 -17.11 0.00
N ILE A 85 1.17 -15.80 -0.25
CA ILE A 85 0.42 -14.76 0.46
C ILE A 85 -1.08 -14.89 0.18
N PHE A 86 -1.47 -15.13 -1.08
CA PHE A 86 -2.86 -15.39 -1.46
C PHE A 86 -3.43 -16.55 -0.63
N GLY A 87 -2.71 -17.67 -0.57
CA GLY A 87 -3.12 -18.83 0.22
C GLY A 87 -3.20 -18.57 1.72
N VAL A 88 -2.25 -17.80 2.28
CA VAL A 88 -2.26 -17.42 3.71
C VAL A 88 -3.45 -16.52 4.04
N ILE A 89 -3.76 -15.52 3.21
CA ILE A 89 -4.87 -14.59 3.45
C ILE A 89 -6.21 -15.35 3.35
N LEU A 90 -6.40 -16.09 2.27
CA LEU A 90 -7.66 -16.81 2.05
C LEU A 90 -7.84 -17.97 3.04
N GLY A 91 -6.77 -18.72 3.33
CA GLY A 91 -6.77 -19.77 4.34
C GLY A 91 -7.03 -19.21 5.74
N GLY A 92 -6.42 -18.06 6.07
CA GLY A 92 -6.68 -17.33 7.32
C GLY A 92 -8.15 -16.93 7.47
N TYR A 93 -8.77 -16.43 6.42
CA TYR A 93 -10.20 -16.11 6.41
C TYR A 93 -11.05 -17.37 6.72
N PHE A 94 -10.84 -18.48 6.01
CA PHE A 94 -11.61 -19.71 6.26
C PHE A 94 -11.38 -20.29 7.63
N ALA A 95 -10.18 -20.19 8.19
CA ALA A 95 -9.85 -20.65 9.53
C ALA A 95 -10.50 -19.78 10.63
N LEU A 96 -10.60 -18.46 10.40
CA LEU A 96 -11.01 -17.50 11.42
C LEU A 96 -12.45 -16.99 11.27
N ARG A 97 -13.15 -17.29 10.18
CA ARG A 97 -14.52 -16.79 9.93
C ARG A 97 -15.57 -17.26 10.96
N GLY A 98 -15.29 -18.29 11.72
CA GLY A 98 -16.12 -18.73 12.84
C GLY A 98 -15.84 -18.01 14.17
N VAL A 99 -14.75 -17.22 14.24
CA VAL A 99 -14.30 -16.50 15.43
C VAL A 99 -14.37 -14.98 15.24
N ILE A 100 -14.03 -14.52 14.03
CA ILE A 100 -14.08 -13.10 13.66
C ILE A 100 -15.43 -12.81 13.01
N ASP A 101 -16.14 -11.83 13.55
CA ASP A 101 -17.38 -11.33 12.95
C ASP A 101 -17.08 -10.42 11.75
N PHE A 102 -17.48 -10.86 10.55
CA PHE A 102 -17.38 -10.12 9.31
C PHE A 102 -18.71 -9.51 8.84
N SER A 103 -19.81 -9.70 9.60
CA SER A 103 -21.15 -9.30 9.16
C SER A 103 -21.31 -7.81 8.89
N GLY A 104 -20.55 -6.98 9.63
CA GLY A 104 -20.57 -5.52 9.47
C GLY A 104 -19.72 -4.97 8.33
N VAL A 105 -18.87 -5.79 7.69
CA VAL A 105 -17.89 -5.30 6.70
C VAL A 105 -18.58 -4.74 5.47
N THR A 106 -19.51 -5.49 4.86
CA THR A 106 -20.22 -5.05 3.66
C THR A 106 -21.11 -3.83 3.92
N ALA A 107 -21.76 -3.77 5.10
CA ALA A 107 -22.54 -2.60 5.51
C ALA A 107 -21.64 -1.35 5.64
N SER A 108 -20.47 -1.48 6.27
CA SER A 108 -19.48 -0.40 6.40
C SER A 108 -18.93 0.06 5.05
N LEU A 109 -18.63 -0.86 4.14
CA LEU A 109 -18.17 -0.55 2.78
C LEU A 109 -19.26 0.18 1.98
N THR A 110 -20.51 -0.25 2.12
CA THR A 110 -21.64 0.35 1.38
C THR A 110 -21.97 1.74 1.93
N SER A 111 -22.19 1.88 3.24
CA SER A 111 -22.57 3.17 3.85
C SER A 111 -21.42 4.18 3.89
N GLY A 112 -20.19 3.74 4.14
CA GLY A 112 -19.03 4.61 4.28
C GLY A 112 -18.33 4.96 2.97
N MET A 113 -18.40 4.09 1.95
CA MET A 113 -17.61 4.26 0.73
C MET A 113 -18.44 4.13 -0.57
N GLY A 114 -19.73 3.80 -0.49
CA GLY A 114 -20.59 3.56 -1.66
C GLY A 114 -20.19 2.31 -2.46
N ILE A 115 -19.54 1.33 -1.81
CA ILE A 115 -19.15 0.05 -2.43
C ILE A 115 -20.29 -0.94 -2.24
N THR A 116 -20.84 -1.42 -3.34
CA THR A 116 -21.96 -2.37 -3.38
C THR A 116 -21.58 -3.62 -4.19
N ALA A 117 -22.41 -4.67 -4.13
CA ALA A 117 -22.21 -5.85 -4.97
C ALA A 117 -22.11 -5.51 -6.47
N ASP A 118 -22.90 -4.53 -6.95
CA ASP A 118 -22.94 -4.15 -8.36
C ASP A 118 -21.67 -3.47 -8.86
N ASN A 119 -20.96 -2.73 -7.99
CA ASN A 119 -19.74 -2.01 -8.38
C ASN A 119 -18.45 -2.66 -7.85
N PHE A 120 -18.55 -3.69 -7.02
CA PHE A 120 -17.40 -4.30 -6.35
C PHE A 120 -16.36 -4.85 -7.33
N VAL A 121 -16.75 -5.41 -8.45
CA VAL A 121 -15.81 -5.91 -9.48
C VAL A 121 -14.85 -4.81 -9.94
N TRP A 122 -15.38 -3.62 -10.24
CA TRP A 122 -14.56 -2.48 -10.69
C TRP A 122 -13.65 -1.95 -9.59
N VAL A 123 -14.17 -1.91 -8.36
CA VAL A 123 -13.39 -1.54 -7.19
C VAL A 123 -12.25 -2.53 -6.96
N ALA A 124 -12.53 -3.83 -7.03
CA ALA A 124 -11.55 -4.91 -6.86
C ALA A 124 -10.41 -4.84 -7.90
N ILE A 125 -10.76 -4.62 -9.18
CA ILE A 125 -9.77 -4.44 -10.25
C ILE A 125 -8.90 -3.21 -9.96
N TYR A 126 -9.52 -2.08 -9.63
CA TYR A 126 -8.78 -0.85 -9.33
C TYR A 126 -7.87 -1.01 -8.13
N ILE A 127 -8.36 -1.59 -7.01
CA ILE A 127 -7.56 -1.82 -5.80
C ILE A 127 -6.38 -2.72 -6.12
N SER A 128 -6.60 -3.82 -6.84
CA SER A 128 -5.55 -4.79 -7.08
C SER A 128 -4.46 -4.26 -7.99
N ILE A 129 -4.78 -3.45 -9.00
CA ILE A 129 -3.82 -3.03 -10.03
C ILE A 129 -3.32 -1.61 -9.77
N MET A 130 -4.23 -0.63 -9.83
CA MET A 130 -3.85 0.78 -9.82
C MET A 130 -3.52 1.30 -8.42
N ASN A 131 -4.38 1.01 -7.44
CA ASN A 131 -4.15 1.47 -6.08
C ASN A 131 -2.88 0.85 -5.49
N SER A 132 -2.68 -0.46 -5.69
CA SER A 132 -1.44 -1.12 -5.26
C SER A 132 -0.19 -0.53 -5.94
N PHE A 133 -0.28 -0.14 -7.22
CA PHE A 133 0.82 0.54 -7.90
C PHE A 133 1.16 1.89 -7.26
N LEU A 134 0.14 2.71 -6.98
CA LEU A 134 0.32 4.01 -6.31
C LEU A 134 0.98 3.83 -4.94
N GLU A 135 0.53 2.85 -4.18
CA GLU A 135 1.07 2.54 -2.85
C GLU A 135 2.50 2.00 -2.93
N GLU A 136 2.81 1.10 -3.87
CA GLU A 136 4.18 0.60 -4.03
C GLU A 136 5.13 1.69 -4.54
N PHE A 137 4.69 2.57 -5.43
CA PHE A 137 5.50 3.71 -5.82
C PHE A 137 5.79 4.63 -4.63
N PHE A 138 4.76 4.99 -3.85
CA PHE A 138 4.89 5.92 -2.74
C PHE A 138 5.67 5.33 -1.57
N PHE A 139 5.28 4.18 -1.06
CA PHE A 139 5.89 3.59 0.13
C PHE A 139 7.19 2.85 -0.16
N ARG A 140 7.33 2.17 -1.30
CA ARG A 140 8.51 1.34 -1.61
C ARG A 140 9.47 2.05 -2.54
N GLY A 141 9.02 2.62 -3.64
CA GLY A 141 9.87 3.37 -4.55
C GLY A 141 10.44 4.64 -3.89
N PHE A 142 9.57 5.54 -3.52
CA PHE A 142 9.93 6.82 -2.91
C PHE A 142 10.30 6.69 -1.44
N GLY A 143 9.46 5.98 -0.64
CA GLY A 143 9.57 5.89 0.81
C GLY A 143 10.62 4.89 1.33
N PHE A 144 11.11 3.97 0.50
CA PHE A 144 12.16 3.05 0.90
C PHE A 144 13.38 3.12 -0.03
N ILE A 145 13.25 2.78 -1.33
CA ILE A 145 14.41 2.69 -2.24
C ILE A 145 15.09 4.06 -2.35
N THR A 146 14.34 5.15 -2.52
CA THR A 146 14.92 6.49 -2.61
C THR A 146 15.37 6.99 -1.24
N LEU A 147 14.54 6.84 -0.19
CA LEU A 147 14.84 7.34 1.15
C LEU A 147 16.11 6.73 1.76
N LYS A 148 16.36 5.42 1.59
CA LYS A 148 17.54 4.74 2.17
C LYS A 148 18.88 5.32 1.73
N LYS A 149 18.92 6.14 0.67
CA LYS A 149 20.12 6.88 0.23
C LYS A 149 20.45 8.06 1.15
N TYR A 150 19.46 8.54 1.92
CA TYR A 150 19.54 9.77 2.72
C TYR A 150 19.42 9.52 4.22
N VAL A 151 19.17 8.28 4.65
CA VAL A 151 19.02 7.90 6.06
C VAL A 151 19.69 6.56 6.32
N ASN A 152 19.76 6.18 7.60
CA ASN A 152 20.14 4.81 7.94
C ASN A 152 19.17 3.81 7.29
N VAL A 153 19.69 2.77 6.64
CA VAL A 153 18.92 1.77 5.92
C VAL A 153 17.88 1.10 6.83
N LYS A 154 18.24 0.79 8.08
CA LYS A 154 17.31 0.21 9.06
C LYS A 154 16.13 1.15 9.33
N PHE A 155 16.40 2.46 9.44
CA PHE A 155 15.33 3.45 9.60
C PHE A 155 14.36 3.40 8.41
N ALA A 156 14.84 3.51 7.17
CA ALA A 156 13.98 3.44 5.98
C ALA A 156 13.20 2.13 5.91
N TYR A 157 13.85 1.02 6.32
CA TYR A 157 13.29 -0.33 6.27
C TYR A 157 12.05 -0.49 7.16
N PHE A 158 12.02 0.14 8.34
CA PHE A 158 10.90 0.09 9.28
C PHE A 158 9.93 1.26 9.11
N PHE A 159 10.44 2.45 8.77
CA PHE A 159 9.66 3.66 8.67
C PHE A 159 8.55 3.57 7.61
N SER A 160 8.88 3.09 6.41
CA SER A 160 7.93 2.96 5.32
C SER A 160 6.79 1.96 5.61
N PRO A 161 7.03 0.72 6.10
CA PRO A 161 5.95 -0.21 6.46
C PRO A 161 5.07 0.26 7.61
N VAL A 162 5.64 0.95 8.59
CA VAL A 162 4.85 1.51 9.71
C VAL A 162 3.90 2.59 9.20
N LEU A 163 4.37 3.51 8.36
CA LEU A 163 3.49 4.52 7.75
C LEU A 163 2.44 3.89 6.82
N PHE A 164 2.81 2.85 6.09
CA PHE A 164 1.87 2.08 5.29
C PHE A 164 0.75 1.45 6.12
N ALA A 165 1.06 0.90 7.29
CA ALA A 165 0.04 0.39 8.21
C ALA A 165 -0.81 1.52 8.80
N ILE A 166 -0.20 2.63 9.26
CA ILE A 166 -0.91 3.79 9.83
C ILE A 166 -1.88 4.38 8.80
N TYR A 167 -1.47 4.50 7.55
CA TYR A 167 -2.31 4.99 6.47
C TYR A 167 -3.62 4.19 6.32
N HIS A 168 -3.63 2.89 6.61
CA HIS A 168 -4.82 2.04 6.53
C HIS A 168 -5.78 2.21 7.71
N VAL A 169 -5.33 2.80 8.82
CA VAL A 169 -6.18 2.98 10.02
C VAL A 169 -7.44 3.77 9.68
N GLY A 170 -7.32 4.85 8.89
CA GLY A 170 -8.45 5.71 8.54
C GLY A 170 -9.61 4.97 7.86
N MET A 171 -9.29 3.97 7.06
CA MET A 171 -10.28 3.14 6.37
C MET A 171 -10.83 2.01 7.24
N LEU A 172 -9.99 1.44 8.13
CA LEU A 172 -10.31 0.21 8.87
C LEU A 172 -10.91 0.46 10.25
N VAL A 173 -10.71 1.67 10.82
CA VAL A 173 -11.23 2.03 12.13
C VAL A 173 -12.76 1.98 12.10
N GLY A 174 -13.34 1.31 13.10
CA GLY A 174 -14.81 1.13 13.18
C GLY A 174 -15.36 -0.08 12.42
N MET A 175 -14.58 -0.70 11.52
CA MET A 175 -15.02 -1.92 10.81
C MET A 175 -14.80 -3.20 11.63
N PHE A 176 -13.79 -3.21 12.48
CA PHE A 176 -13.35 -4.41 13.20
C PHE A 176 -13.17 -4.13 14.68
N HIS A 177 -13.31 -5.20 15.50
CA HIS A 177 -12.90 -5.17 16.89
C HIS A 177 -11.42 -4.74 17.00
N PRO A 178 -11.02 -3.93 18.01
CA PRO A 178 -9.65 -3.41 18.13
C PRO A 178 -8.55 -4.46 18.06
N ALA A 179 -8.76 -5.66 18.59
CA ALA A 179 -7.78 -6.76 18.52
C ALA A 179 -7.59 -7.26 17.06
N VAL A 180 -8.67 -7.33 16.27
CA VAL A 180 -8.62 -7.70 14.86
C VAL A 180 -7.93 -6.60 14.06
N LEU A 181 -8.25 -5.33 14.32
CA LEU A 181 -7.56 -4.19 13.71
C LEU A 181 -6.05 -4.25 13.99
N ALA A 182 -5.65 -4.49 15.24
CA ALA A 182 -4.23 -4.62 15.59
C ALA A 182 -3.55 -5.78 14.83
N LEU A 183 -4.23 -6.91 14.67
CA LEU A 183 -3.73 -8.04 13.88
C LEU A 183 -3.56 -7.67 12.39
N ILE A 184 -4.52 -6.95 11.81
CA ILE A 184 -4.45 -6.47 10.42
C ILE A 184 -3.27 -5.51 10.26
N LEU A 185 -3.11 -4.53 11.16
CA LEU A 185 -2.01 -3.57 11.11
C LEU A 185 -0.65 -4.25 11.27
N PHE A 186 -0.55 -5.25 12.15
CA PHE A 186 0.65 -6.07 12.27
C PHE A 186 0.95 -6.81 10.94
N GLY A 187 -0.07 -7.42 10.32
CA GLY A 187 0.06 -8.07 9.02
C GLY A 187 0.53 -7.11 7.92
N LEU A 188 0.01 -5.86 7.90
CA LEU A 188 0.45 -4.82 6.96
C LEU A 188 1.91 -4.41 7.17
N ILE A 189 2.37 -4.31 8.43
CA ILE A 189 3.79 -4.05 8.74
C ILE A 189 4.66 -5.19 8.23
N VAL A 190 4.30 -6.44 8.55
CA VAL A 190 5.05 -7.63 8.10
C VAL A 190 5.08 -7.72 6.57
N GLY A 191 3.94 -7.54 5.90
CA GLY A 191 3.86 -7.48 4.45
C GLY A 191 4.75 -6.37 3.87
N GLY A 192 4.72 -5.20 4.48
CA GLY A 192 5.56 -4.07 4.09
C GLY A 192 7.06 -4.35 4.24
N LEU A 193 7.47 -5.05 5.29
CA LEU A 193 8.87 -5.49 5.47
C LEU A 193 9.28 -6.51 4.40
N ILE A 194 8.40 -7.44 4.05
CA ILE A 194 8.63 -8.41 2.97
C ILE A 194 8.79 -7.67 1.63
N PHE A 195 7.94 -6.68 1.34
CA PHE A 195 8.01 -5.88 0.11
C PHE A 195 9.30 -5.06 0.05
N ASN A 196 9.72 -4.47 1.17
CA ASN A 196 11.01 -3.78 1.25
C ASN A 196 12.18 -4.72 0.97
N ALA A 197 12.15 -5.96 1.53
CA ALA A 197 13.18 -6.98 1.28
C ALA A 197 13.27 -7.37 -0.19
N LEU A 198 12.11 -7.55 -0.87
CA LEU A 198 12.06 -7.83 -2.29
C LEU A 198 12.69 -6.70 -3.12
N ASN A 199 12.29 -5.46 -2.81
CA ASN A 199 12.73 -4.30 -3.57
C ASN A 199 14.19 -3.94 -3.29
N ASP A 200 14.67 -4.18 -2.08
CA ASP A 200 16.09 -4.02 -1.74
C ASP A 200 16.97 -4.99 -2.54
N LYS A 201 16.52 -6.23 -2.64
CA LYS A 201 17.26 -7.30 -3.35
C LYS A 201 17.21 -7.14 -4.88
N LEU A 202 16.13 -6.60 -5.43
CA LEU A 202 15.86 -6.56 -6.88
C LEU A 202 15.95 -5.14 -7.47
N GLY A 203 16.09 -4.10 -6.65
CA GLY A 203 16.37 -2.73 -7.07
C GLY A 203 15.23 -2.03 -7.83
N ASN A 204 13.98 -2.55 -7.77
CA ASN A 204 12.82 -1.98 -8.44
C ASN A 204 11.52 -2.34 -7.74
N ILE A 205 10.38 -1.71 -8.10
CA ILE A 205 9.09 -1.88 -7.43
C ILE A 205 8.21 -3.00 -7.99
N TYR A 206 8.52 -3.56 -9.15
CA TYR A 206 7.66 -4.58 -9.77
C TYR A 206 7.47 -5.83 -8.90
N PRO A 207 8.51 -6.36 -8.21
CA PRO A 207 8.34 -7.56 -7.39
C PRO A 207 7.36 -7.37 -6.24
N SER A 208 7.43 -6.25 -5.53
CA SER A 208 6.48 -5.95 -4.46
C SER A 208 5.10 -5.64 -5.02
N TRP A 209 5.01 -4.91 -6.13
CA TRP A 209 3.72 -4.61 -6.76
C TRP A 209 2.97 -5.87 -7.19
N LEU A 210 3.62 -6.81 -7.87
CA LEU A 210 3.00 -8.09 -8.28
C LEU A 210 2.56 -8.92 -7.06
N THR A 211 3.38 -8.94 -6.01
CA THR A 211 3.06 -9.65 -4.77
C THR A 211 1.89 -8.96 -4.03
N HIS A 212 1.85 -7.63 -4.02
CA HIS A 212 0.77 -6.84 -3.45
C HIS A 212 -0.54 -7.03 -4.22
N MET A 213 -0.48 -7.09 -5.56
CA MET A 213 -1.66 -7.44 -6.36
C MET A 213 -2.26 -8.79 -5.93
N ALA A 214 -1.42 -9.81 -5.72
CA ALA A 214 -1.88 -11.11 -5.27
C ALA A 214 -2.54 -11.05 -3.88
N ALA A 215 -1.98 -10.27 -2.94
CA ALA A 215 -2.59 -10.03 -1.64
C ALA A 215 -3.97 -9.36 -1.78
N ASN A 216 -4.07 -8.33 -2.64
CA ASN A 216 -5.33 -7.64 -2.90
C ASN A 216 -6.36 -8.54 -3.59
N PHE A 217 -5.94 -9.41 -4.52
CA PHE A 217 -6.85 -10.39 -5.11
C PHE A 217 -7.39 -11.36 -4.06
N ALA A 218 -6.58 -11.79 -3.08
CA ALA A 218 -7.06 -12.63 -1.98
C ALA A 218 -8.09 -11.89 -1.12
N ILE A 219 -7.81 -10.64 -0.72
CA ILE A 219 -8.72 -9.80 0.07
C ILE A 219 -10.02 -9.54 -0.72
N ASN A 220 -9.93 -9.24 -2.01
CA ASN A 220 -11.09 -9.02 -2.85
C ASN A 220 -11.90 -10.30 -3.09
N THR A 221 -11.26 -11.47 -3.12
CA THR A 221 -11.97 -12.77 -3.14
C THR A 221 -12.83 -12.94 -1.88
N ILE A 222 -12.29 -12.57 -0.71
CA ILE A 222 -13.08 -12.53 0.53
C ILE A 222 -14.25 -11.53 0.39
N GLY A 223 -14.00 -10.35 -0.18
CA GLY A 223 -15.04 -9.37 -0.45
C GLY A 223 -16.15 -9.92 -1.37
N PHE A 224 -15.82 -10.63 -2.44
CA PHE A 224 -16.80 -11.30 -3.30
C PHE A 224 -17.66 -12.30 -2.54
N ILE A 225 -17.06 -13.08 -1.63
CA ILE A 225 -17.79 -14.02 -0.76
C ILE A 225 -18.73 -13.25 0.18
N LEU A 226 -18.24 -12.18 0.82
CA LEU A 226 -19.04 -11.41 1.78
C LEU A 226 -20.21 -10.65 1.13
N PHE A 227 -20.07 -10.21 -0.12
CA PHE A 227 -21.15 -9.61 -0.91
C PHE A 227 -22.09 -10.63 -1.55
N GLY A 228 -21.83 -11.94 -1.39
CA GLY A 228 -22.64 -13.01 -1.99
C GLY A 228 -22.54 -13.08 -3.52
N ILE A 229 -21.42 -12.64 -4.09
CA ILE A 229 -21.15 -12.69 -5.54
C ILE A 229 -20.50 -14.05 -5.89
N LEU A 230 -19.78 -14.66 -4.95
CA LEU A 230 -19.17 -16.00 -5.02
C LEU A 230 -19.73 -16.90 -3.95
#